data_c795f87da3a622e91563d3b651d139c8
#
_entry.id   c795f87da3a622e91563d3b651d139c8
#
_cell.length_a   1.000
_cell.length_b   1.000
_cell.length_c   1.000
_cell.angle_alpha   90.00
_cell.angle_beta   90.00
_cell.angle_gamma   90.00
#
_symmetry.space_group_name_H-M   'P 1'
#
loop_
_entity.id
_entity.type
_entity.pdbx_description
1 polymer ?
#
loop_
_entity_poly.entity_id
_entity_poly.type
_entity_poly.pdbx_seq_one_letter_code
_entity_poly.pdbx_strand_id
1 'polypeptide(L)'
;ADQDVFARERDRFLASLADLDPDACTPVPNRTQNRCAERDRGVSAEQGSVAQRARRPFVSEADSDPALAANRQWARDIAAAIPASTLGVDAVRTGAQHLATDEQIDELVEASVRAAHSWQDLDPEERAAALHRVGDVLAARRAELIEVAGSEAGKTIDQADPEVSEAIDFCHHYAAASLDLADEAFMVGARFVPVDVTVVASPWNFPVAIPVGGVAAALAAGSAVILKPAPPAKRCAAELVRAFHDAGVPEDLVAFAPLEDGDVSRYLVTHGGVDRVVLTGSYETARLFRSWKPDMHLLGETSGKNAIIVTPSADPDLAVRDIVQSAFAHAGQKCSASSLLILVGSAGRSDRIARQLVDAASSLRVGLPASLDSQVGPVVVPDDEKAVRGLTTLGPGEHWVLTPRYLGNGLWTPGIRAGVVPGSEFHLTEYFAPV
;
A
#
# COMPACT_ATOMS: atom_id res chain seq x y z
N ALA A 1 37.09 -32.87 -31.92
CA ALA A 1 36.27 -31.65 -32.10
C ALA A 1 36.16 -30.83 -30.79
N ASP A 2 35.95 -31.48 -29.64
CA ASP A 2 35.75 -30.77 -28.39
C ASP A 2 37.03 -30.19 -27.79
N GLN A 3 38.20 -30.83 -27.98
CA GLN A 3 39.49 -30.32 -27.48
C GLN A 3 39.94 -29.06 -28.23
N ASP A 4 39.69 -28.96 -29.52
CA ASP A 4 40.04 -27.78 -30.31
C ASP A 4 39.13 -26.56 -29.98
N VAL A 5 37.89 -26.83 -29.66
CA VAL A 5 36.95 -25.80 -29.20
C VAL A 5 37.37 -25.28 -27.83
N PHE A 6 37.66 -26.19 -26.91
CA PHE A 6 38.15 -25.84 -25.57
C PHE A 6 39.46 -25.04 -25.62
N ALA A 7 40.44 -25.46 -26.42
CA ALA A 7 41.69 -24.75 -26.55
C ALA A 7 41.50 -23.33 -27.08
N ARG A 8 40.64 -23.15 -28.10
CA ARG A 8 40.33 -21.85 -28.67
C ARG A 8 39.61 -20.91 -27.66
N GLU A 9 38.61 -21.43 -26.93
CA GLU A 9 37.89 -20.61 -25.93
C GLU A 9 38.78 -20.30 -24.70
N ARG A 10 39.65 -21.23 -24.29
CA ARG A 10 40.68 -20.98 -23.27
C ARG A 10 41.63 -19.87 -23.72
N ASP A 11 42.14 -19.94 -24.95
CA ASP A 11 43.11 -18.98 -25.46
C ASP A 11 42.45 -17.57 -25.62
N ARG A 12 41.20 -17.54 -26.03
CA ARG A 12 40.37 -16.31 -26.06
C ARG A 12 40.19 -15.71 -24.67
N PHE A 13 39.88 -16.54 -23.67
CA PHE A 13 39.74 -16.10 -22.28
C PHE A 13 41.06 -15.55 -21.74
N LEU A 14 42.17 -16.26 -21.99
CA LEU A 14 43.50 -15.81 -21.54
C LEU A 14 43.94 -14.51 -22.22
N ALA A 15 43.60 -14.32 -23.50
CA ALA A 15 43.83 -13.06 -24.19
C ALA A 15 42.99 -11.92 -23.57
N SER A 16 41.72 -12.17 -23.28
CA SER A 16 40.87 -11.19 -22.58
C SER A 16 41.41 -10.82 -21.19
N LEU A 17 42.02 -11.78 -20.47
CA LEU A 17 42.64 -11.50 -19.16
C LEU A 17 43.91 -10.66 -19.30
N ALA A 18 44.71 -10.89 -20.37
CA ALA A 18 45.94 -10.13 -20.63
C ALA A 18 45.66 -8.68 -21.02
N ASP A 19 44.49 -8.41 -21.63
CA ASP A 19 44.04 -7.08 -22.04
C ASP A 19 43.37 -6.30 -20.89
N LEU A 20 43.12 -6.94 -19.73
CA LEU A 20 42.52 -6.26 -18.58
C LEU A 20 43.56 -5.31 -17.93
N ASP A 21 43.23 -4.04 -17.85
CA ASP A 21 43.95 -3.09 -17.02
C ASP A 21 43.72 -3.43 -15.54
N PRO A 22 44.77 -3.83 -14.77
CA PRO A 22 44.63 -4.14 -13.36
C PRO A 22 44.00 -2.99 -12.54
N ASP A 23 44.23 -1.75 -12.96
CA ASP A 23 43.68 -0.56 -12.27
C ASP A 23 42.23 -0.25 -12.68
N ALA A 24 41.80 -0.73 -13.88
CA ALA A 24 40.44 -0.64 -14.32
C ALA A 24 39.51 -1.72 -13.74
N CYS A 25 40.07 -2.74 -13.10
CA CYS A 25 39.33 -3.89 -12.54
C CYS A 25 38.76 -3.66 -11.15
N THR A 26 38.77 -2.44 -10.62
CA THR A 26 38.06 -2.16 -9.39
C THR A 26 36.56 -2.26 -9.67
N PRO A 27 35.83 -3.22 -9.07
CA PRO A 27 34.41 -3.34 -9.29
C PRO A 27 33.72 -2.04 -8.88
N VAL A 28 33.10 -1.35 -9.84
CA VAL A 28 32.20 -0.23 -9.52
C VAL A 28 30.88 -0.83 -9.08
N PRO A 29 30.45 -0.60 -7.84
CA PRO A 29 29.15 -1.11 -7.38
C PRO A 29 28.04 -0.52 -8.24
N ASN A 30 27.28 -1.34 -8.95
CA ASN A 30 26.06 -0.91 -9.66
C ASN A 30 24.90 -0.57 -8.72
N ARG A 31 25.01 -1.01 -7.44
CA ARG A 31 24.01 -0.80 -6.40
C ARG A 31 24.60 0.14 -5.37
N THR A 32 24.10 1.37 -5.34
CA THR A 32 24.65 2.46 -4.51
C THR A 32 23.67 3.02 -3.48
N GLN A 33 22.44 2.47 -3.43
CA GLN A 33 21.42 2.93 -2.49
C GLN A 33 21.91 2.79 -1.04
N ASN A 34 21.64 3.82 -0.23
CA ASN A 34 22.00 3.86 1.19
C ASN A 34 20.91 4.56 2.00
N ARG A 35 19.94 3.78 2.49
CA ARG A 35 18.80 4.29 3.26
C ARG A 35 19.19 4.95 4.58
N CYS A 36 20.31 4.56 5.20
CA CYS A 36 20.84 5.28 6.35
C CYS A 36 21.25 6.70 5.99
N ALA A 37 22.03 6.86 4.92
CA ALA A 37 22.48 8.17 4.48
C ALA A 37 21.33 9.04 3.93
N GLU A 38 20.31 8.44 3.33
CA GLU A 38 19.12 9.14 2.86
C GLU A 38 18.30 9.67 4.04
N ARG A 39 18.05 8.84 5.06
CA ARG A 39 17.39 9.25 6.31
C ARG A 39 18.15 10.42 6.98
N ASP A 40 19.46 10.30 7.11
CA ASP A 40 20.28 11.29 7.82
C ASP A 40 20.37 12.62 7.05
N ARG A 41 20.17 12.60 5.73
CA ARG A 41 20.13 13.81 4.88
C ARG A 41 18.79 14.56 5.04
N GLY A 42 17.70 13.83 5.33
CA GLY A 42 16.36 14.40 5.38
C GLY A 42 15.88 14.94 4.04
N VAL A 43 14.94 15.88 4.09
CA VAL A 43 14.39 16.54 2.90
C VAL A 43 15.45 17.46 2.29
N SER A 44 15.74 17.26 1.01
CA SER A 44 16.66 18.13 0.28
C SER A 44 16.07 19.52 0.11
N ALA A 45 16.93 20.57 0.22
CA ALA A 45 16.49 21.93 -0.08
C ALA A 45 15.96 22.04 -1.52
N GLU A 46 14.84 22.75 -1.67
CA GLU A 46 14.23 22.96 -2.98
C GLU A 46 15.20 23.69 -3.92
N GLN A 47 15.38 23.14 -5.11
CA GLN A 47 16.19 23.74 -6.16
C GLN A 47 15.34 24.06 -7.39
N GLY A 48 15.64 25.18 -8.05
CA GLY A 48 14.95 25.61 -9.26
C GLY A 48 13.68 26.43 -9.00
N SER A 49 13.09 26.93 -10.09
CA SER A 49 11.83 27.69 -10.08
C SER A 49 10.63 26.75 -9.78
N VAL A 50 9.46 27.33 -9.44
CA VAL A 50 8.21 26.58 -9.27
C VAL A 50 7.91 25.75 -10.53
N ALA A 51 8.02 26.35 -11.72
CA ALA A 51 7.78 25.67 -13.00
C ALA A 51 8.72 24.46 -13.21
N GLN A 52 9.99 24.57 -12.83
CA GLN A 52 10.93 23.45 -12.94
C GLN A 52 10.59 22.32 -11.98
N ARG A 53 10.15 22.65 -10.76
CA ARG A 53 9.72 21.65 -9.77
C ARG A 53 8.42 20.96 -10.18
N ALA A 54 7.44 21.73 -10.68
CA ALA A 54 6.16 21.23 -11.13
C ALA A 54 6.27 20.24 -12.32
N ARG A 55 7.22 20.49 -13.22
CA ARG A 55 7.43 19.68 -14.44
C ARG A 55 8.56 18.65 -14.29
N ARG A 56 8.84 18.24 -13.06
CA ARG A 56 9.79 17.17 -12.75
C ARG A 56 9.36 15.88 -13.46
N PRO A 57 10.27 15.21 -14.20
CA PRO A 57 9.95 13.93 -14.84
C PRO A 57 9.55 12.89 -13.80
N PHE A 58 8.53 12.10 -14.10
CA PHE A 58 8.18 10.95 -13.26
C PHE A 58 9.27 9.89 -13.35
N VAL A 59 9.75 9.47 -12.19
CA VAL A 59 10.66 8.33 -12.02
C VAL A 59 10.11 7.54 -10.83
N SER A 60 9.82 6.27 -11.07
CA SER A 60 9.31 5.41 -10.00
C SER A 60 10.33 5.27 -8.88
N GLU A 61 9.86 5.42 -7.66
CA GLU A 61 10.68 5.32 -6.46
C GLU A 61 11.16 3.88 -6.25
N ALA A 62 12.44 3.72 -5.97
CA ALA A 62 13.01 2.39 -5.79
C ALA A 62 12.71 1.84 -4.39
N ASP A 63 12.35 0.56 -4.33
CA ASP A 63 12.31 -0.18 -3.06
C ASP A 63 13.69 -0.32 -2.45
N SER A 64 13.75 -0.57 -1.14
CA SER A 64 15.03 -0.72 -0.44
C SER A 64 15.69 -2.05 -0.79
N ASP A 65 16.89 -2.00 -1.36
CA ASP A 65 17.65 -3.20 -1.76
C ASP A 65 18.22 -3.93 -0.52
N PRO A 66 17.70 -5.12 -0.16
CA PRO A 66 18.15 -5.87 1.01
C PRO A 66 19.53 -6.48 0.85
N ALA A 67 20.09 -6.49 -0.37
CA ALA A 67 21.46 -6.97 -0.60
C ALA A 67 22.53 -6.00 -0.08
N LEU A 68 22.16 -4.73 0.19
CA LEU A 68 23.09 -3.71 0.67
C LEU A 68 23.19 -3.72 2.21
N ALA A 69 24.42 -3.66 2.73
CA ALA A 69 24.67 -3.73 4.18
C ALA A 69 24.04 -2.55 4.94
N ALA A 70 24.10 -1.34 4.37
CA ALA A 70 23.51 -0.15 4.97
C ALA A 70 21.97 -0.26 5.08
N ASN A 71 21.31 -0.81 4.04
CA ASN A 71 19.87 -1.00 4.04
C ASN A 71 19.44 -2.09 5.04
N ARG A 72 20.22 -3.16 5.18
CA ARG A 72 19.97 -4.16 6.23
C ARG A 72 20.14 -3.60 7.65
N GLN A 73 21.09 -2.68 7.86
CA GLN A 73 21.22 -2.03 9.16
C GLN A 73 20.03 -1.10 9.42
N TRP A 74 19.65 -0.28 8.45
CA TRP A 74 18.47 0.57 8.50
C TRP A 74 17.18 -0.24 8.80
N ALA A 75 16.99 -1.40 8.16
CA ALA A 75 15.86 -2.27 8.44
C ALA A 75 15.89 -2.86 9.85
N ARG A 76 17.08 -3.18 10.42
CA ARG A 76 17.20 -3.63 11.83
C ARG A 76 16.83 -2.52 12.81
N ASP A 77 17.23 -1.28 12.52
CA ASP A 77 16.91 -0.13 13.37
C ASP A 77 15.38 0.07 13.43
N ILE A 78 14.68 -0.02 12.29
CA ILE A 78 13.22 0.04 12.22
C ILE A 78 12.58 -1.12 12.97
N ALA A 79 13.02 -2.36 12.71
CA ALA A 79 12.49 -3.55 13.35
C ALA A 79 12.61 -3.49 14.88
N ALA A 80 13.69 -2.92 15.40
CA ALA A 80 13.90 -2.72 16.82
C ALA A 80 12.96 -1.63 17.41
N ALA A 81 12.56 -0.63 16.64
CA ALA A 81 11.67 0.45 17.06
C ALA A 81 10.19 0.03 17.08
N ILE A 82 9.75 -0.85 16.16
CA ILE A 82 8.34 -1.25 15.99
C ILE A 82 7.63 -1.61 17.32
N PRO A 83 8.18 -2.43 18.25
CA PRO A 83 7.46 -2.84 19.45
C PRO A 83 7.16 -1.71 20.44
N ALA A 84 7.95 -0.65 20.42
CA ALA A 84 7.85 0.48 21.34
C ALA A 84 7.39 1.77 20.66
N SER A 85 7.01 1.70 19.40
CA SER A 85 6.62 2.87 18.61
C SER A 85 5.41 3.59 19.17
N THR A 86 5.53 4.90 19.37
CA THR A 86 4.45 5.80 19.78
C THR A 86 4.09 6.81 18.71
N LEU A 87 4.61 6.64 17.49
CA LEU A 87 4.30 7.51 16.35
C LEU A 87 2.79 7.62 16.15
N GLY A 88 2.29 8.82 15.97
CA GLY A 88 0.87 9.11 15.71
C GLY A 88 -0.06 9.05 16.94
N VAL A 89 0.36 8.52 18.09
CA VAL A 89 -0.52 8.31 19.27
C VAL A 89 -1.14 9.63 19.78
N ASP A 90 -0.33 10.67 19.95
CA ASP A 90 -0.83 11.95 20.45
C ASP A 90 -1.74 12.66 19.45
N ALA A 91 -1.43 12.59 18.16
CA ALA A 91 -2.26 13.16 17.11
C ALA A 91 -3.64 12.48 17.02
N VAL A 92 -3.67 11.14 17.12
CA VAL A 92 -4.95 10.39 17.17
C VAL A 92 -5.78 10.80 18.39
N ARG A 93 -5.17 10.87 19.57
CA ARG A 93 -5.85 11.26 20.80
C ARG A 93 -6.41 12.67 20.71
N THR A 94 -5.62 13.64 20.25
CA THR A 94 -6.02 15.04 20.11
C THR A 94 -7.10 15.20 19.06
N GLY A 95 -6.95 14.59 17.89
CA GLY A 95 -7.94 14.63 16.82
C GLY A 95 -9.29 14.06 17.23
N ALA A 96 -9.28 12.92 17.96
CA ALA A 96 -10.53 12.33 18.47
C ALA A 96 -11.25 13.22 19.51
N GLN A 97 -10.50 14.00 20.30
CA GLN A 97 -11.09 14.95 21.24
C GLN A 97 -11.71 16.16 20.55
N HIS A 98 -11.14 16.60 19.42
CA HIS A 98 -11.60 17.76 18.67
C HIS A 98 -12.73 17.45 17.67
N LEU A 99 -13.09 16.18 17.46
CA LEU A 99 -14.11 15.74 16.51
C LEU A 99 -15.10 14.78 17.19
N ALA A 100 -15.70 15.23 18.29
CA ALA A 100 -16.62 14.44 19.11
C ALA A 100 -18.10 14.76 18.88
N THR A 101 -18.42 15.89 18.22
CA THR A 101 -19.79 16.36 18.02
C THR A 101 -20.04 16.77 16.56
N ASP A 102 -21.33 16.86 16.19
CA ASP A 102 -21.75 17.27 14.85
C ASP A 102 -21.31 18.71 14.54
N GLU A 103 -21.35 19.61 15.52
CA GLU A 103 -20.94 21.01 15.36
C GLU A 103 -19.44 21.12 15.04
N GLN A 104 -18.60 20.25 15.63
CA GLN A 104 -17.18 20.20 15.31
C GLN A 104 -16.91 19.65 13.90
N ILE A 105 -17.78 18.78 13.42
CA ILE A 105 -17.75 18.34 12.02
C ILE A 105 -18.16 19.46 11.07
N ASP A 106 -19.18 20.27 11.42
CA ASP A 106 -19.59 21.43 10.64
C ASP A 106 -18.41 22.42 10.50
N GLU A 107 -17.74 22.76 11.60
CA GLU A 107 -16.57 23.65 11.62
C GLU A 107 -15.42 23.11 10.76
N LEU A 108 -15.14 21.81 10.82
CA LEU A 108 -14.13 21.13 10.02
C LEU A 108 -14.44 21.24 8.53
N VAL A 109 -15.69 20.91 8.13
CA VAL A 109 -16.09 20.94 6.71
C VAL A 109 -16.07 22.37 6.18
N GLU A 110 -16.57 23.36 6.96
CA GLU A 110 -16.52 24.77 6.57
C GLU A 110 -15.07 25.28 6.39
N ALA A 111 -14.14 24.88 7.28
CA ALA A 111 -12.73 25.23 7.15
C ALA A 111 -12.13 24.61 5.87
N SER A 112 -12.43 23.35 5.59
CA SER A 112 -12.01 22.65 4.39
C SER A 112 -12.55 23.31 3.10
N VAL A 113 -13.81 23.76 3.07
CA VAL A 113 -14.37 24.49 1.92
C VAL A 113 -13.59 25.80 1.67
N ARG A 114 -13.28 26.56 2.72
CA ARG A 114 -12.49 27.78 2.57
C ARG A 114 -11.07 27.50 2.06
N ALA A 115 -10.45 26.43 2.57
CA ALA A 115 -9.13 26.02 2.13
C ALA A 115 -9.13 25.54 0.66
N ALA A 116 -10.19 24.83 0.23
CA ALA A 116 -10.35 24.42 -1.16
C ALA A 116 -10.38 25.61 -2.12
N HIS A 117 -11.15 26.66 -1.82
CA HIS A 117 -11.20 27.85 -2.66
C HIS A 117 -9.82 28.50 -2.78
N SER A 118 -9.09 28.64 -1.68
CA SER A 118 -7.72 29.19 -1.70
C SER A 118 -6.75 28.32 -2.49
N TRP A 119 -6.93 26.98 -2.46
CA TRP A 119 -6.12 26.03 -3.20
C TRP A 119 -6.42 26.04 -4.71
N GLN A 120 -7.70 26.23 -5.07
CA GLN A 120 -8.15 26.35 -6.45
C GLN A 120 -7.62 27.62 -7.14
N ASP A 121 -7.44 28.70 -6.35
CA ASP A 121 -6.89 29.98 -6.84
C ASP A 121 -5.38 29.92 -7.13
N LEU A 122 -4.65 28.89 -6.65
CA LEU A 122 -3.23 28.72 -6.97
C LEU A 122 -3.02 28.31 -8.43
N ASP A 123 -1.90 28.72 -9.00
CA ASP A 123 -1.49 28.21 -10.30
C ASP A 123 -1.33 26.67 -10.28
N PRO A 124 -1.68 25.98 -11.37
CA PRO A 124 -1.52 24.52 -11.46
C PRO A 124 -0.10 24.05 -11.15
N GLU A 125 0.92 24.85 -11.56
CA GLU A 125 2.33 24.56 -11.27
C GLU A 125 2.67 24.65 -9.76
N GLU A 126 2.02 25.54 -9.01
CA GLU A 126 2.19 25.63 -7.55
C GLU A 126 1.62 24.41 -6.85
N ARG A 127 0.43 23.95 -7.27
CA ARG A 127 -0.19 22.71 -6.74
C ARG A 127 0.65 21.48 -7.07
N ALA A 128 1.13 21.36 -8.31
CA ALA A 128 2.00 20.27 -8.72
C ALA A 128 3.33 20.26 -7.92
N ALA A 129 3.96 21.43 -7.76
CA ALA A 129 5.18 21.54 -6.97
C ALA A 129 4.95 21.17 -5.49
N ALA A 130 3.79 21.49 -4.92
CA ALA A 130 3.44 21.10 -3.55
C ALA A 130 3.32 19.57 -3.42
N LEU A 131 2.66 18.88 -4.38
CA LEU A 131 2.56 17.43 -4.38
C LEU A 131 3.93 16.75 -4.53
N HIS A 132 4.82 17.28 -5.36
CA HIS A 132 6.20 16.78 -5.44
C HIS A 132 6.93 16.92 -4.09
N ARG A 133 6.76 18.04 -3.36
CA ARG A 133 7.33 18.19 -2.01
C ARG A 133 6.81 17.17 -1.03
N VAL A 134 5.51 16.84 -1.09
CA VAL A 134 4.94 15.76 -0.27
C VAL A 134 5.65 14.44 -0.54
N GLY A 135 5.86 14.08 -1.81
CA GLY A 135 6.63 12.88 -2.18
C GLY A 135 8.05 12.88 -1.59
N ASP A 136 8.76 14.02 -1.68
CA ASP A 136 10.10 14.17 -1.11
C ASP A 136 10.11 14.06 0.43
N VAL A 137 9.08 14.57 1.13
CA VAL A 137 8.91 14.41 2.59
C VAL A 137 8.61 12.97 2.95
N LEU A 138 7.72 12.29 2.22
CA LEU A 138 7.44 10.86 2.45
C LEU A 138 8.70 10.01 2.27
N ALA A 139 9.51 10.30 1.25
CA ALA A 139 10.80 9.62 1.03
C ALA A 139 11.76 9.81 2.21
N ALA A 140 11.88 11.03 2.73
CA ALA A 140 12.72 11.32 3.89
C ALA A 140 12.22 10.64 5.18
N ARG A 141 10.90 10.49 5.33
CA ARG A 141 10.24 9.86 6.49
C ARG A 141 9.93 8.38 6.30
N ARG A 142 10.48 7.74 5.26
CA ARG A 142 10.25 6.33 4.93
C ARG A 142 10.37 5.40 6.14
N ALA A 143 11.42 5.57 6.96
CA ALA A 143 11.65 4.73 8.14
C ALA A 143 10.51 4.85 9.18
N GLU A 144 10.03 6.07 9.45
CA GLU A 144 8.94 6.34 10.39
C GLU A 144 7.62 5.73 9.88
N LEU A 145 7.36 5.84 8.58
CA LEU A 145 6.16 5.28 7.95
C LEU A 145 6.15 3.75 8.01
N ILE A 146 7.29 3.10 7.77
CA ILE A 146 7.43 1.64 7.91
C ILE A 146 7.28 1.23 9.37
N GLU A 147 7.89 1.98 10.30
CA GLU A 147 7.79 1.71 11.75
C GLU A 147 6.34 1.75 12.22
N VAL A 148 5.60 2.81 11.89
CA VAL A 148 4.20 2.94 12.32
C VAL A 148 3.31 1.89 11.66
N ALA A 149 3.51 1.57 10.37
CA ALA A 149 2.78 0.51 9.67
C ALA A 149 3.05 -0.88 10.28
N GLY A 150 4.30 -1.15 10.67
CA GLY A 150 4.65 -2.37 11.39
C GLY A 150 4.04 -2.43 12.79
N SER A 151 4.06 -1.32 13.53
CA SER A 151 3.56 -1.23 14.91
C SER A 151 2.04 -1.27 15.00
N GLU A 152 1.32 -0.61 14.10
CA GLU A 152 -0.14 -0.48 14.15
C GLU A 152 -0.86 -1.53 13.31
N ALA A 153 -0.43 -1.71 12.06
CA ALA A 153 -1.09 -2.60 11.10
C ALA A 153 -0.37 -3.94 10.91
N GLY A 154 0.64 -4.25 11.70
CA GLY A 154 1.31 -5.55 11.67
C GLY A 154 2.06 -5.85 10.36
N LYS A 155 2.36 -4.84 9.53
CA LYS A 155 3.04 -5.05 8.25
C LYS A 155 4.51 -5.39 8.45
N THR A 156 4.98 -6.43 7.81
CA THR A 156 6.41 -6.76 7.73
C THR A 156 7.14 -5.71 6.89
N ILE A 157 8.44 -5.52 7.10
CA ILE A 157 9.20 -4.47 6.42
C ILE A 157 9.21 -4.66 4.91
N ASP A 158 9.29 -5.91 4.44
CA ASP A 158 9.22 -6.26 3.01
C ASP A 158 7.86 -5.95 2.35
N GLN A 159 6.80 -5.80 3.14
CA GLN A 159 5.48 -5.37 2.67
C GLN A 159 5.25 -3.87 2.85
N ALA A 160 5.87 -3.24 3.84
CA ALA A 160 5.70 -1.82 4.12
C ALA A 160 6.61 -0.93 3.25
N ASP A 161 7.83 -1.37 2.93
CA ASP A 161 8.77 -0.58 2.14
C ASP A 161 8.28 -0.30 0.70
N PRO A 162 7.80 -1.31 -0.08
CA PRO A 162 7.19 -1.05 -1.38
C PRO A 162 5.95 -0.17 -1.32
N GLU A 163 5.18 -0.25 -0.23
CA GLU A 163 4.01 0.61 -0.05
C GLU A 163 4.39 2.08 0.12
N VAL A 164 5.50 2.38 0.81
CA VAL A 164 6.00 3.75 0.89
C VAL A 164 6.50 4.24 -0.48
N SER A 165 7.16 3.37 -1.27
CA SER A 165 7.54 3.70 -2.65
C SER A 165 6.32 4.06 -3.50
N GLU A 166 5.25 3.28 -3.41
CA GLU A 166 3.98 3.53 -4.11
C GLU A 166 3.35 4.86 -3.68
N ALA A 167 3.36 5.18 -2.39
CA ALA A 167 2.86 6.46 -1.88
C ALA A 167 3.62 7.67 -2.46
N ILE A 168 4.94 7.57 -2.57
CA ILE A 168 5.80 8.58 -3.18
C ILE A 168 5.45 8.73 -4.68
N ASP A 169 5.32 7.60 -5.37
CA ASP A 169 4.94 7.56 -6.78
C ASP A 169 3.59 8.20 -7.04
N PHE A 170 2.59 7.97 -6.18
CA PHE A 170 1.29 8.66 -6.27
C PHE A 170 1.43 10.18 -6.19
N CYS A 171 2.24 10.71 -5.28
CA CYS A 171 2.46 12.15 -5.18
C CYS A 171 3.04 12.72 -6.49
N HIS A 172 4.06 12.07 -7.04
CA HIS A 172 4.71 12.51 -8.27
C HIS A 172 3.83 12.32 -9.51
N HIS A 173 3.08 11.23 -9.57
CA HIS A 173 2.14 10.95 -10.64
C HIS A 173 1.01 11.98 -10.69
N TYR A 174 0.36 12.23 -9.56
CA TYR A 174 -0.76 13.18 -9.49
C TYR A 174 -0.30 14.64 -9.61
N ALA A 175 0.95 14.96 -9.24
CA ALA A 175 1.54 16.26 -9.58
C ALA A 175 1.57 16.49 -11.10
N ALA A 176 2.04 15.51 -11.86
CA ALA A 176 2.03 15.59 -13.31
C ALA A 176 0.61 15.65 -13.89
N ALA A 177 -0.29 14.76 -13.42
CA ALA A 177 -1.68 14.71 -13.86
C ALA A 177 -2.46 16.02 -13.59
N SER A 178 -2.11 16.76 -12.53
CA SER A 178 -2.74 18.06 -12.23
C SER A 178 -2.48 19.11 -13.30
N LEU A 179 -1.33 19.04 -13.98
CA LEU A 179 -1.00 19.92 -15.10
C LEU A 179 -1.81 19.60 -16.35
N ASP A 180 -2.08 18.30 -16.59
CA ASP A 180 -2.91 17.85 -17.71
C ASP A 180 -4.35 18.37 -17.59
N LEU A 181 -4.90 18.43 -16.37
CA LEU A 181 -6.24 18.99 -16.12
C LEU A 181 -6.35 20.50 -16.42
N ALA A 182 -5.23 21.21 -16.41
CA ALA A 182 -5.16 22.63 -16.73
C ALA A 182 -4.81 22.89 -18.21
N ASP A 183 -4.41 21.88 -18.96
CA ASP A 183 -4.02 22.00 -20.36
C ASP A 183 -5.27 21.89 -21.28
N GLU A 184 -5.63 23.01 -21.94
CA GLU A 184 -6.73 23.05 -22.89
C GLU A 184 -6.56 22.06 -24.05
N ALA A 185 -5.33 21.79 -24.47
CA ALA A 185 -5.04 20.84 -25.54
C ALA A 185 -5.32 19.39 -25.11
N PHE A 186 -5.06 19.07 -23.84
CA PHE A 186 -5.38 17.77 -23.26
C PHE A 186 -6.90 17.61 -23.03
N MET A 187 -7.57 18.65 -22.56
CA MET A 187 -8.99 18.62 -22.18
C MET A 187 -9.97 18.64 -23.37
N VAL A 188 -9.51 18.86 -24.57
CA VAL A 188 -10.23 18.83 -25.88
C VAL A 188 -11.74 19.09 -25.77
N GLY A 189 -12.13 20.37 -25.65
CA GLY A 189 -13.54 20.78 -25.61
C GLY A 189 -14.29 20.49 -24.28
N ALA A 190 -13.60 20.01 -23.26
CA ALA A 190 -14.10 19.87 -21.90
C ALA A 190 -13.51 20.95 -21.00
N ARG A 191 -14.22 21.28 -19.94
CA ARG A 191 -13.73 22.12 -18.84
C ARG A 191 -13.72 21.30 -17.57
N PHE A 192 -12.59 21.23 -16.90
CA PHE A 192 -12.50 20.66 -15.57
C PHE A 192 -13.11 21.61 -14.54
N VAL A 193 -13.97 21.08 -13.66
CA VAL A 193 -14.56 21.81 -12.53
C VAL A 193 -14.23 21.05 -11.26
N PRO A 194 -13.41 21.60 -10.36
CA PRO A 194 -13.10 20.96 -9.09
C PRO A 194 -14.34 20.86 -8.20
N VAL A 195 -14.30 19.91 -7.27
CA VAL A 195 -15.22 19.89 -6.10
C VAL A 195 -14.48 20.47 -4.89
N ASP A 196 -15.24 20.96 -3.89
CA ASP A 196 -14.62 21.64 -2.75
C ASP A 196 -14.08 20.64 -1.73
N VAL A 197 -14.86 19.66 -1.27
CA VAL A 197 -14.46 18.74 -0.22
C VAL A 197 -14.60 17.28 -0.62
N THR A 198 -13.51 16.55 -0.51
CA THR A 198 -13.45 15.10 -0.66
C THR A 198 -13.13 14.44 0.68
N VAL A 199 -13.97 13.52 1.14
CA VAL A 199 -13.62 12.61 2.25
C VAL A 199 -12.90 11.40 1.67
N VAL A 200 -11.68 11.12 2.16
CA VAL A 200 -10.94 9.90 1.85
C VAL A 200 -11.11 8.93 3.02
N ALA A 201 -11.95 7.92 2.82
CA ALA A 201 -12.18 6.82 3.76
C ALA A 201 -11.22 5.67 3.40
N SER A 202 -10.09 5.60 4.09
CA SER A 202 -8.98 4.71 3.73
C SER A 202 -8.96 3.41 4.54
N PRO A 203 -8.44 2.31 3.97
CA PRO A 203 -8.39 1.01 4.62
C PRO A 203 -7.22 0.90 5.59
N TRP A 204 -7.19 -0.22 6.33
CA TRP A 204 -6.11 -0.52 7.26
C TRP A 204 -5.01 -1.43 6.66
N ASN A 205 -5.27 -2.13 5.56
CA ASN A 205 -4.33 -3.10 4.99
C ASN A 205 -3.22 -2.49 4.13
N PHE A 206 -3.48 -1.33 3.54
CA PHE A 206 -2.51 -0.46 2.88
C PHE A 206 -2.61 0.94 3.50
N PRO A 207 -2.12 1.08 4.75
CA PRO A 207 -2.36 2.29 5.56
C PRO A 207 -1.53 3.50 5.14
N VAL A 208 -0.62 3.35 4.17
CA VAL A 208 0.26 4.41 3.66
C VAL A 208 -0.09 4.77 2.22
N ALA A 209 0.02 3.84 1.26
CA ALA A 209 -0.14 4.16 -0.16
C ALA A 209 -1.57 4.57 -0.52
N ILE A 210 -2.57 3.81 -0.09
CA ILE A 210 -3.97 4.08 -0.49
C ILE A 210 -4.48 5.43 0.04
N PRO A 211 -4.29 5.79 1.34
CA PRO A 211 -4.67 7.13 1.78
C PRO A 211 -3.89 8.24 1.06
N VAL A 212 -2.58 8.10 0.83
CA VAL A 212 -1.80 9.08 0.07
C VAL A 212 -2.32 9.21 -1.35
N GLY A 213 -2.62 8.10 -2.03
CA GLY A 213 -3.17 8.11 -3.38
C GLY A 213 -4.49 8.87 -3.46
N GLY A 214 -5.42 8.61 -2.53
CA GLY A 214 -6.69 9.30 -2.45
C GLY A 214 -6.54 10.81 -2.15
N VAL A 215 -5.67 11.16 -1.19
CA VAL A 215 -5.40 12.56 -0.82
C VAL A 215 -4.72 13.30 -1.98
N ALA A 216 -3.65 12.74 -2.56
CA ALA A 216 -2.90 13.38 -3.63
C ALA A 216 -3.76 13.56 -4.89
N ALA A 217 -4.60 12.58 -5.24
CA ALA A 217 -5.53 12.70 -6.37
C ALA A 217 -6.56 13.81 -6.15
N ALA A 218 -7.14 13.92 -4.96
CA ALA A 218 -8.11 14.97 -4.64
C ALA A 218 -7.47 16.35 -4.64
N LEU A 219 -6.28 16.52 -4.05
CA LEU A 219 -5.52 17.78 -4.08
C LEU A 219 -5.13 18.18 -5.51
N ALA A 220 -4.67 17.23 -6.33
CA ALA A 220 -4.36 17.46 -7.74
C ALA A 220 -5.58 17.99 -8.51
N ALA A 221 -6.76 17.47 -8.16
CA ALA A 221 -8.04 17.90 -8.70
C ALA A 221 -8.62 19.17 -8.06
N GLY A 222 -7.87 19.85 -7.16
CA GLY A 222 -8.30 21.11 -6.56
C GLY A 222 -9.25 21.00 -5.36
N SER A 223 -9.45 19.80 -4.80
CA SER A 223 -10.30 19.56 -3.64
C SER A 223 -9.53 19.62 -2.33
N ALA A 224 -10.10 20.19 -1.27
CA ALA A 224 -9.66 19.90 0.09
C ALA A 224 -10.01 18.47 0.48
N VAL A 225 -9.28 17.92 1.44
CA VAL A 225 -9.40 16.51 1.84
C VAL A 225 -9.58 16.37 3.34
N ILE A 226 -10.59 15.62 3.74
CA ILE A 226 -10.73 15.12 5.10
C ILE A 226 -10.37 13.63 5.09
N LEU A 227 -9.21 13.29 5.66
CA LEU A 227 -8.74 11.92 5.73
C LEU A 227 -9.35 11.21 6.94
N LYS A 228 -10.25 10.26 6.69
CA LYS A 228 -10.86 9.37 7.68
C LYS A 228 -10.28 7.95 7.53
N PRO A 229 -9.28 7.58 8.31
CA PRO A 229 -8.74 6.21 8.29
C PRO A 229 -9.72 5.21 8.90
N ALA A 230 -9.55 3.93 8.52
CA ALA A 230 -10.14 2.83 9.27
C ALA A 230 -9.58 2.79 10.71
N PRO A 231 -10.37 2.37 11.72
CA PRO A 231 -9.94 2.38 13.12
C PRO A 231 -8.57 1.72 13.39
N PRO A 232 -8.19 0.59 12.74
CA PRO A 232 -6.88 -0.03 12.95
C PRO A 232 -5.69 0.66 12.26
N ALA A 233 -5.86 1.84 11.63
CA ALA A 233 -4.80 2.53 10.87
C ALA A 233 -4.75 4.05 11.14
N LYS A 234 -5.22 4.48 12.31
CA LYS A 234 -5.29 5.91 12.66
C LYS A 234 -3.92 6.55 12.85
N ARG A 235 -2.97 5.82 13.44
CA ARG A 235 -1.62 6.30 13.69
C ARG A 235 -0.84 6.49 12.37
N CYS A 236 -0.98 5.54 11.44
CA CYS A 236 -0.43 5.66 10.10
C CYS A 236 -0.96 6.92 9.41
N ALA A 237 -2.27 7.13 9.42
CA ALA A 237 -2.88 8.31 8.83
C ALA A 237 -2.44 9.62 9.50
N ALA A 238 -2.25 9.64 10.82
CA ALA A 238 -1.73 10.79 11.54
C ALA A 238 -0.32 11.18 11.06
N GLU A 239 0.56 10.19 10.86
CA GLU A 239 1.91 10.44 10.35
C GLU A 239 1.91 10.88 8.87
N LEU A 240 0.95 10.41 8.08
CA LEU A 240 0.76 10.88 6.71
C LEU A 240 0.31 12.34 6.67
N VAL A 241 -0.73 12.70 7.43
CA VAL A 241 -1.22 14.09 7.51
C VAL A 241 -0.09 15.02 7.98
N ARG A 242 0.69 14.61 8.99
CA ARG A 242 1.90 15.35 9.40
C ARG A 242 2.88 15.53 8.24
N ALA A 243 3.10 14.51 7.41
CA ALA A 243 3.98 14.63 6.26
C ALA A 243 3.47 15.64 5.21
N PHE A 244 2.16 15.70 4.97
CA PHE A 244 1.57 16.75 4.12
C PHE A 244 1.79 18.14 4.70
N HIS A 245 1.58 18.33 5.99
CA HIS A 245 1.78 19.61 6.66
C HIS A 245 3.26 20.02 6.68
N ASP A 246 4.18 19.08 6.96
CA ASP A 246 5.64 19.30 6.90
C ASP A 246 6.10 19.70 5.49
N ALA A 247 5.39 19.27 4.44
CA ALA A 247 5.61 19.67 3.06
C ALA A 247 5.01 21.05 2.72
N GLY A 248 4.39 21.74 3.69
CA GLY A 248 3.78 23.05 3.53
C GLY A 248 2.35 23.03 2.96
N VAL A 249 1.67 21.88 2.97
CA VAL A 249 0.24 21.82 2.68
C VAL A 249 -0.53 22.36 3.89
N PRO A 250 -1.47 23.30 3.72
CA PRO A 250 -2.25 23.86 4.84
C PRO A 250 -3.03 22.80 5.63
N GLU A 251 -3.13 22.99 6.95
CA GLU A 251 -3.82 22.05 7.85
C GLU A 251 -5.31 21.90 7.51
N ASP A 252 -5.98 22.99 7.16
CA ASP A 252 -7.40 22.96 6.77
C ASP A 252 -7.62 22.35 5.36
N LEU A 253 -6.57 22.26 4.54
CA LEU A 253 -6.64 21.66 3.21
C LEU A 253 -6.54 20.14 3.26
N VAL A 254 -5.73 19.59 4.18
CA VAL A 254 -5.65 18.15 4.49
C VAL A 254 -5.90 17.96 5.98
N ALA A 255 -7.15 17.71 6.31
CA ALA A 255 -7.59 17.55 7.68
C ALA A 255 -7.62 16.08 8.11
N PHE A 256 -7.30 15.83 9.39
CA PHE A 256 -7.25 14.50 9.98
C PHE A 256 -8.51 14.22 10.80
N ALA A 257 -9.27 13.18 10.44
CA ALA A 257 -10.50 12.78 11.13
C ALA A 257 -10.39 11.33 11.67
N PRO A 258 -9.72 11.11 12.83
CA PRO A 258 -9.53 9.77 13.42
C PRO A 258 -10.78 9.23 14.12
N LEU A 259 -11.92 9.28 13.43
CA LEU A 259 -13.21 8.90 13.97
C LEU A 259 -13.31 7.37 14.13
N GLU A 260 -14.04 6.96 15.17
CA GLU A 260 -14.56 5.60 15.29
C GLU A 260 -15.78 5.40 14.38
N ASP A 261 -16.14 4.17 14.11
CA ASP A 261 -17.38 3.88 13.42
C ASP A 261 -18.56 4.22 14.35
N GLY A 262 -19.48 5.07 13.89
CA GLY A 262 -20.57 5.57 14.70
C GLY A 262 -21.27 6.78 14.09
N ASP A 263 -22.10 7.46 14.88
CA ASP A 263 -22.97 8.56 14.42
C ASP A 263 -22.18 9.76 13.91
N VAL A 264 -21.09 10.17 14.58
CA VAL A 264 -20.25 11.30 14.14
C VAL A 264 -19.57 10.99 12.80
N SER A 265 -19.09 9.75 12.64
CA SER A 265 -18.51 9.29 11.37
C SER A 265 -19.56 9.26 10.24
N ARG A 266 -20.78 8.82 10.56
CA ARG A 266 -21.90 8.88 9.64
C ARG A 266 -22.24 10.33 9.28
N TYR A 267 -22.29 11.24 10.27
CA TYR A 267 -22.55 12.64 10.04
C TYR A 267 -21.53 13.26 9.08
N LEU A 268 -20.23 13.01 9.27
CA LEU A 268 -19.18 13.47 8.38
C LEU A 268 -19.41 13.01 6.92
N VAL A 269 -19.56 11.70 6.70
CA VAL A 269 -19.64 11.17 5.31
C VAL A 269 -20.94 11.52 4.60
N THR A 270 -21.99 11.91 5.35
CA THR A 270 -23.28 12.35 4.80
C THR A 270 -23.47 13.86 4.81
N HIS A 271 -22.51 14.62 5.35
CA HIS A 271 -22.59 16.06 5.48
C HIS A 271 -22.86 16.76 4.14
N GLY A 272 -23.66 17.83 4.19
CA GLY A 272 -24.08 18.55 2.98
C GLY A 272 -22.95 19.26 2.23
N GLY A 273 -21.89 19.65 2.92
CA GLY A 273 -20.68 20.26 2.36
C GLY A 273 -19.61 19.27 1.90
N VAL A 274 -19.87 17.97 1.98
CA VAL A 274 -19.00 16.92 1.40
C VAL A 274 -19.52 16.55 0.02
N ASP A 275 -18.74 16.87 -1.02
CA ASP A 275 -19.11 16.65 -2.41
C ASP A 275 -18.83 15.23 -2.88
N ARG A 276 -17.78 14.61 -2.34
CA ARG A 276 -17.31 13.31 -2.78
C ARG A 276 -16.77 12.49 -1.63
N VAL A 277 -16.98 11.18 -1.70
CA VAL A 277 -16.33 10.21 -0.82
C VAL A 277 -15.52 9.24 -1.68
N VAL A 278 -14.22 9.14 -1.40
CA VAL A 278 -13.34 8.10 -1.95
C VAL A 278 -13.21 7.02 -0.89
N LEU A 279 -13.76 5.84 -1.15
CA LEU A 279 -13.76 4.73 -0.21
C LEU A 279 -12.92 3.57 -0.76
N THR A 280 -11.94 3.13 0.01
CA THR A 280 -11.35 1.80 -0.15
C THR A 280 -11.65 0.98 1.10
N GLY A 281 -12.35 -0.15 0.94
CA GLY A 281 -12.80 -0.95 2.06
C GLY A 281 -13.70 -2.12 1.67
N SER A 282 -14.57 -2.56 2.58
CA SER A 282 -15.47 -3.67 2.30
C SER A 282 -16.67 -3.24 1.44
N TYR A 283 -17.23 -4.19 0.70
CA TYR A 283 -18.49 -4.00 -0.02
C TYR A 283 -19.64 -3.61 0.93
N GLU A 284 -19.63 -4.18 2.13
CA GLU A 284 -20.58 -3.89 3.18
C GLU A 284 -20.52 -2.41 3.60
N THR A 285 -19.31 -1.84 3.72
CA THR A 285 -19.11 -0.42 4.02
C THR A 285 -19.67 0.47 2.91
N ALA A 286 -19.41 0.13 1.65
CA ALA A 286 -19.95 0.89 0.52
C ALA A 286 -21.50 0.87 0.50
N ARG A 287 -22.11 -0.30 0.75
CA ARG A 287 -23.56 -0.43 0.89
C ARG A 287 -24.11 0.38 2.06
N LEU A 288 -23.39 0.37 3.18
CA LEU A 288 -23.77 1.13 4.38
C LEU A 288 -23.78 2.63 4.07
N PHE A 289 -22.73 3.18 3.47
CA PHE A 289 -22.65 4.59 3.07
C PHE A 289 -23.79 4.99 2.11
N ARG A 290 -24.05 4.17 1.10
CA ARG A 290 -25.16 4.35 0.17
C ARG A 290 -26.54 4.27 0.84
N SER A 291 -26.68 3.47 1.91
CA SER A 291 -27.94 3.40 2.67
C SER A 291 -28.20 4.67 3.49
N TRP A 292 -27.14 5.37 3.90
CA TRP A 292 -27.24 6.64 4.64
C TRP A 292 -27.56 7.83 3.73
N LYS A 293 -26.90 7.88 2.55
CA LYS A 293 -27.11 8.94 1.55
C LYS A 293 -27.10 8.30 0.15
N PRO A 294 -28.31 7.95 -0.39
CA PRO A 294 -28.42 7.23 -1.68
C PRO A 294 -27.82 7.95 -2.88
N ASP A 295 -27.82 9.28 -2.84
CA ASP A 295 -27.27 10.17 -3.88
C ASP A 295 -25.80 10.56 -3.63
N MET A 296 -25.13 9.94 -2.65
CA MET A 296 -23.71 10.16 -2.36
C MET A 296 -22.85 9.93 -3.62
N HIS A 297 -21.98 10.89 -3.93
CA HIS A 297 -20.97 10.72 -4.96
C HIS A 297 -19.83 9.86 -4.40
N LEU A 298 -20.04 8.56 -4.42
CA LEU A 298 -19.12 7.54 -3.88
C LEU A 298 -18.26 6.94 -4.98
N LEU A 299 -16.93 7.14 -4.88
CA LEU A 299 -15.92 6.41 -5.64
C LEU A 299 -15.42 5.28 -4.75
N GLY A 300 -15.79 4.04 -5.06
CA GLY A 300 -15.55 2.90 -4.18
C GLY A 300 -14.71 1.82 -4.82
N GLU A 301 -13.59 1.49 -4.18
CA GLU A 301 -12.81 0.27 -4.37
C GLU A 301 -13.16 -0.70 -3.25
N THR A 302 -13.80 -1.82 -3.60
CA THR A 302 -14.38 -2.72 -2.60
C THR A 302 -13.91 -4.17 -2.74
N SER A 303 -14.51 -5.06 -1.95
CA SER A 303 -14.18 -6.49 -1.88
C SER A 303 -14.15 -7.17 -3.24
N GLY A 304 -13.26 -8.16 -3.38
CA GLY A 304 -13.13 -9.02 -4.55
C GLY A 304 -12.80 -10.46 -4.18
N LYS A 305 -13.05 -11.39 -5.09
CA LYS A 305 -12.61 -12.79 -4.99
C LYS A 305 -11.68 -13.10 -6.15
N ASN A 306 -10.41 -12.74 -6.00
CA ASN A 306 -9.44 -12.90 -7.07
C ASN A 306 -9.03 -14.37 -7.24
N ALA A 307 -8.76 -14.73 -8.48
CA ALA A 307 -8.38 -16.08 -8.84
C ALA A 307 -7.10 -16.14 -9.66
N ILE A 308 -6.29 -17.17 -9.42
CA ILE A 308 -5.23 -17.58 -10.33
C ILE A 308 -5.71 -18.82 -11.09
N ILE A 309 -5.61 -18.77 -12.42
CA ILE A 309 -5.96 -19.89 -13.30
C ILE A 309 -4.68 -20.51 -13.83
N VAL A 310 -4.43 -21.78 -13.48
CA VAL A 310 -3.26 -22.54 -13.94
C VAL A 310 -3.69 -23.50 -15.03
N THR A 311 -3.21 -23.29 -16.24
CA THR A 311 -3.47 -24.15 -17.41
C THR A 311 -2.42 -25.27 -17.52
N PRO A 312 -2.68 -26.33 -18.32
CA PRO A 312 -1.70 -27.40 -18.53
C PRO A 312 -0.36 -26.97 -19.13
N SER A 313 -0.31 -25.82 -19.78
CA SER A 313 0.92 -25.26 -20.38
C SER A 313 1.72 -24.36 -19.43
N ALA A 314 1.23 -24.11 -18.21
CA ALA A 314 1.93 -23.29 -17.23
C ALA A 314 3.21 -24.00 -16.73
N ASP A 315 4.24 -23.22 -16.44
CA ASP A 315 5.38 -23.69 -15.67
C ASP A 315 4.95 -23.93 -14.22
N PRO A 316 5.03 -25.18 -13.70
CA PRO A 316 4.56 -25.48 -12.35
C PRO A 316 5.32 -24.76 -11.24
N ASP A 317 6.64 -24.57 -11.39
CA ASP A 317 7.48 -23.97 -10.35
C ASP A 317 7.21 -22.48 -10.26
N LEU A 318 7.07 -21.79 -11.40
CA LEU A 318 6.66 -20.40 -11.48
C LEU A 318 5.24 -20.20 -10.93
N ALA A 319 4.30 -21.06 -11.34
CA ALA A 319 2.91 -20.98 -10.88
C ALA A 319 2.80 -21.11 -9.36
N VAL A 320 3.49 -22.09 -8.76
CA VAL A 320 3.50 -22.30 -7.29
C VAL A 320 4.08 -21.09 -6.57
N ARG A 321 5.19 -20.53 -7.04
CA ARG A 321 5.80 -19.32 -6.46
C ARG A 321 4.81 -18.16 -6.47
N ASP A 322 4.19 -17.90 -7.62
CA ASP A 322 3.31 -16.76 -7.81
C ASP A 322 1.98 -16.92 -7.02
N ILE A 323 1.46 -18.15 -6.92
CA ILE A 323 0.30 -18.47 -6.09
C ILE A 323 0.60 -18.17 -4.62
N VAL A 324 1.70 -18.70 -4.09
CA VAL A 324 2.06 -18.53 -2.68
C VAL A 324 2.32 -17.06 -2.34
N GLN A 325 3.02 -16.35 -3.21
CA GLN A 325 3.26 -14.91 -3.04
C GLN A 325 1.95 -14.12 -3.07
N SER A 326 1.06 -14.41 -4.02
CA SER A 326 -0.21 -13.69 -4.15
C SER A 326 -1.18 -14.01 -3.01
N ALA A 327 -1.29 -15.28 -2.60
CA ALA A 327 -2.28 -15.71 -1.62
C ALA A 327 -1.91 -15.34 -0.18
N PHE A 328 -0.61 -15.34 0.17
CA PHE A 328 -0.18 -15.31 1.57
C PHE A 328 0.65 -14.08 1.95
N ALA A 329 1.12 -13.27 0.99
CA ALA A 329 1.76 -12.00 1.31
C ALA A 329 0.81 -11.12 2.14
N HIS A 330 1.35 -10.45 3.16
CA HIS A 330 0.56 -9.68 4.14
C HIS A 330 -0.60 -10.48 4.74
N ALA A 331 -0.38 -11.77 5.03
CA ALA A 331 -1.40 -12.69 5.56
C ALA A 331 -2.69 -12.76 4.70
N GLY A 332 -2.59 -12.63 3.37
CA GLY A 332 -3.74 -12.63 2.47
C GLY A 332 -4.64 -11.39 2.57
N GLN A 333 -4.20 -10.35 3.28
CA GLN A 333 -4.98 -9.13 3.54
C GLN A 333 -4.75 -8.06 2.47
N LYS A 334 -4.78 -8.46 1.20
CA LYS A 334 -4.68 -7.55 0.04
C LYS A 334 -5.92 -7.68 -0.82
N CYS A 335 -6.43 -6.54 -1.33
CA CYS A 335 -7.50 -6.53 -2.33
C CYS A 335 -7.11 -7.30 -3.59
N SER A 336 -5.79 -7.42 -3.88
CA SER A 336 -5.20 -8.16 -4.99
C SER A 336 -4.83 -9.62 -4.65
N ALA A 337 -4.98 -10.07 -3.38
CA ALA A 337 -4.62 -11.42 -2.98
C ALA A 337 -5.47 -12.48 -3.73
N SER A 338 -4.81 -13.49 -4.29
CA SER A 338 -5.51 -14.63 -4.88
C SER A 338 -6.00 -15.55 -3.78
N SER A 339 -7.29 -15.54 -3.53
CA SER A 339 -7.95 -16.41 -2.56
C SER A 339 -8.70 -17.57 -3.22
N LEU A 340 -8.54 -17.75 -4.53
CA LEU A 340 -9.09 -18.85 -5.30
C LEU A 340 -8.08 -19.35 -6.34
N LEU A 341 -7.77 -20.64 -6.31
CA LEU A 341 -6.92 -21.30 -7.29
C LEU A 341 -7.76 -22.24 -8.17
N ILE A 342 -7.71 -22.02 -9.47
CA ILE A 342 -8.42 -22.81 -10.48
C ILE A 342 -7.40 -23.58 -11.31
N LEU A 343 -7.32 -24.89 -11.10
CA LEU A 343 -6.42 -25.78 -11.81
C LEU A 343 -7.17 -26.44 -12.99
N VAL A 344 -6.75 -26.14 -14.22
CA VAL A 344 -7.44 -26.61 -15.43
C VAL A 344 -6.84 -27.90 -15.97
N GLY A 345 -7.67 -28.86 -16.31
CA GLY A 345 -7.29 -30.09 -17.04
C GLY A 345 -6.24 -30.94 -16.28
N SER A 346 -5.07 -31.17 -16.90
CA SER A 346 -4.01 -31.98 -16.28
C SER A 346 -3.33 -31.27 -15.09
N ALA A 347 -3.36 -29.94 -15.02
CA ALA A 347 -2.85 -29.22 -13.85
C ALA A 347 -3.63 -29.58 -12.58
N GLY A 348 -4.98 -29.75 -12.67
CA GLY A 348 -5.82 -30.16 -11.55
C GLY A 348 -5.66 -31.63 -11.12
N ARG A 349 -4.92 -32.43 -11.88
CA ARG A 349 -4.59 -33.81 -11.54
C ARG A 349 -3.10 -34.02 -11.23
N SER A 350 -2.35 -32.92 -11.08
CA SER A 350 -0.92 -32.95 -10.87
C SER A 350 -0.57 -33.07 -9.40
N ASP A 351 -0.17 -34.25 -8.95
CA ASP A 351 0.38 -34.46 -7.60
C ASP A 351 1.64 -33.61 -7.35
N ARG A 352 2.36 -33.25 -8.41
CA ARG A 352 3.53 -32.36 -8.29
C ARG A 352 3.12 -30.98 -7.84
N ILE A 353 2.16 -30.34 -8.54
CA ILE A 353 1.67 -28.99 -8.19
C ILE A 353 1.11 -28.98 -6.77
N ALA A 354 0.30 -29.99 -6.43
CA ALA A 354 -0.30 -30.08 -5.10
C ALA A 354 0.75 -30.17 -3.98
N ARG A 355 1.77 -31.04 -4.13
CA ARG A 355 2.86 -31.19 -3.16
C ARG A 355 3.73 -29.95 -3.06
N GLN A 356 4.11 -29.37 -4.20
CA GLN A 356 4.94 -28.16 -4.23
C GLN A 356 4.22 -26.98 -3.59
N LEU A 357 2.90 -26.84 -3.82
CA LEU A 357 2.10 -25.78 -3.22
C LEU A 357 2.05 -25.91 -1.68
N VAL A 358 1.82 -27.11 -1.17
CA VAL A 358 1.83 -27.39 0.28
C VAL A 358 3.21 -27.13 0.88
N ASP A 359 4.26 -27.58 0.23
CA ASP A 359 5.64 -27.43 0.69
C ASP A 359 6.02 -25.94 0.73
N ALA A 360 5.78 -25.21 -0.35
CA ALA A 360 6.06 -23.78 -0.44
C ALA A 360 5.26 -22.96 0.60
N ALA A 361 3.96 -23.21 0.74
CA ALA A 361 3.12 -22.53 1.73
C ALA A 361 3.54 -22.85 3.19
N SER A 362 3.91 -24.11 3.45
CA SER A 362 4.37 -24.55 4.78
C SER A 362 5.74 -23.99 5.17
N SER A 363 6.57 -23.63 4.18
CA SER A 363 7.90 -23.08 4.40
C SER A 363 7.91 -21.58 4.75
N LEU A 364 6.77 -20.90 4.60
CA LEU A 364 6.66 -19.48 4.94
C LEU A 364 6.83 -19.26 6.44
N ARG A 365 7.71 -18.34 6.79
CA ARG A 365 7.96 -17.96 8.17
C ARG A 365 6.92 -16.95 8.64
N VAL A 366 6.06 -17.39 9.55
CA VAL A 366 5.03 -16.57 10.17
C VAL A 366 5.58 -15.94 11.42
N GLY A 367 5.47 -14.62 11.57
CA GLY A 367 6.01 -13.92 12.74
C GLY A 367 5.64 -12.44 12.79
N LEU A 368 6.02 -11.80 13.90
CA LEU A 368 5.77 -10.37 14.11
C LEU A 368 6.67 -9.49 13.24
N PRO A 369 6.27 -8.26 12.90
CA PRO A 369 7.04 -7.33 12.06
C PRO A 369 8.41 -6.96 12.61
N ALA A 370 8.61 -7.04 13.91
CA ALA A 370 9.90 -6.82 14.57
C ALA A 370 10.97 -7.86 14.22
N SER A 371 10.59 -8.99 13.61
CA SER A 371 11.52 -9.99 13.10
C SER A 371 11.68 -9.84 11.59
N LEU A 372 12.90 -9.56 11.14
CA LEU A 372 13.22 -9.44 9.70
C LEU A 372 13.06 -10.76 8.92
N ASP A 373 12.97 -11.89 9.61
CA ASP A 373 12.71 -13.19 8.99
C ASP A 373 11.24 -13.47 8.72
N SER A 374 10.34 -12.65 9.25
CA SER A 374 8.89 -12.82 9.07
C SER A 374 8.49 -12.51 7.63
N GLN A 375 7.84 -13.47 6.97
CA GLN A 375 7.29 -13.37 5.61
C GLN A 375 5.77 -13.19 5.62
N VAL A 376 5.12 -13.71 6.66
CA VAL A 376 3.68 -13.57 6.88
C VAL A 376 3.48 -12.93 8.25
N GLY A 377 2.93 -11.73 8.27
CA GLY A 377 2.60 -11.00 9.48
C GLY A 377 1.28 -11.44 10.14
N PRO A 378 0.82 -10.72 11.16
CA PRO A 378 -0.47 -11.02 11.80
C PRO A 378 -1.66 -10.60 10.94
N VAL A 379 -2.81 -11.20 11.21
CA VAL A 379 -4.12 -10.67 10.84
C VAL A 379 -4.36 -9.42 11.71
N VAL A 380 -4.63 -8.29 11.09
CA VAL A 380 -4.70 -6.96 11.76
C VAL A 380 -5.87 -6.87 12.74
N VAL A 381 -7.00 -7.49 12.38
CA VAL A 381 -8.18 -7.61 13.25
C VAL A 381 -8.35 -9.09 13.61
N PRO A 382 -7.69 -9.58 14.68
CA PRO A 382 -7.63 -11.02 14.99
C PRO A 382 -8.98 -11.66 15.26
N ASP A 383 -9.94 -10.90 15.77
CA ASP A 383 -11.28 -11.37 16.15
C ASP A 383 -12.33 -11.11 15.05
N ASP A 384 -11.91 -10.75 13.84
CA ASP A 384 -12.83 -10.64 12.70
C ASP A 384 -13.48 -11.98 12.41
N GLU A 385 -14.78 -12.06 12.64
CA GLU A 385 -15.55 -13.31 12.50
C GLU A 385 -15.44 -13.91 11.09
N LYS A 386 -15.34 -13.05 10.06
CA LYS A 386 -15.23 -13.46 8.67
C LYS A 386 -13.86 -14.11 8.43
N ALA A 387 -12.78 -13.48 8.87
CA ALA A 387 -11.43 -14.02 8.76
C ALA A 387 -11.28 -15.34 9.54
N VAL A 388 -11.75 -15.38 10.78
CA VAL A 388 -11.72 -16.59 11.63
C VAL A 388 -12.53 -17.72 10.98
N ARG A 389 -13.73 -17.45 10.44
CA ARG A 389 -14.54 -18.46 9.73
C ARG A 389 -13.81 -19.02 8.51
N GLY A 390 -13.16 -18.18 7.72
CA GLY A 390 -12.34 -18.60 6.58
C GLY A 390 -11.22 -19.56 6.98
N LEU A 391 -10.61 -19.34 8.15
CA LEU A 391 -9.48 -20.12 8.67
C LEU A 391 -9.88 -21.37 9.45
N THR A 392 -11.14 -21.50 9.89
CA THR A 392 -11.55 -22.59 10.79
C THR A 392 -12.68 -23.45 10.28
N THR A 393 -13.51 -22.94 9.36
CA THR A 393 -14.76 -23.61 8.95
C THR A 393 -14.67 -24.08 7.50
N LEU A 394 -15.08 -25.32 7.26
CA LEU A 394 -15.19 -25.94 5.94
C LEU A 394 -16.65 -26.06 5.53
N GLY A 395 -16.93 -25.79 4.26
CA GLY A 395 -18.24 -26.07 3.66
C GLY A 395 -18.43 -27.54 3.30
N PRO A 396 -19.64 -27.93 2.85
CA PRO A 396 -19.92 -29.29 2.43
C PRO A 396 -19.02 -29.76 1.29
N GLY A 397 -18.33 -30.87 1.48
CA GLY A 397 -17.40 -31.46 0.52
C GLY A 397 -16.00 -30.85 0.52
N GLU A 398 -15.77 -29.76 1.25
CA GLU A 398 -14.45 -29.17 1.40
C GLU A 398 -13.60 -29.93 2.42
N HIS A 399 -12.28 -29.88 2.24
CA HIS A 399 -11.31 -30.44 3.17
C HIS A 399 -10.02 -29.67 3.15
N TRP A 400 -9.27 -29.71 4.26
CA TRP A 400 -7.95 -29.08 4.33
C TRP A 400 -6.89 -29.91 3.59
N VAL A 401 -6.21 -29.29 2.66
CA VAL A 401 -4.95 -29.78 2.06
C VAL A 401 -3.78 -29.35 2.94
N LEU A 402 -3.84 -28.12 3.44
CA LEU A 402 -2.95 -27.58 4.48
C LEU A 402 -3.83 -26.91 5.54
N THR A 403 -3.82 -27.44 6.75
CA THR A 403 -4.64 -26.89 7.85
C THR A 403 -3.97 -25.66 8.45
N PRO A 404 -4.63 -24.50 8.46
CA PRO A 404 -4.10 -23.32 9.13
C PRO A 404 -4.08 -23.50 10.66
N ARG A 405 -3.11 -22.91 11.33
CA ARG A 405 -2.94 -22.97 12.78
C ARG A 405 -2.78 -21.58 13.36
N TYR A 406 -3.50 -21.29 14.42
CA TYR A 406 -3.33 -20.08 15.20
C TYR A 406 -2.09 -20.19 16.11
N LEU A 407 -1.22 -19.20 16.05
CA LEU A 407 0.05 -19.16 16.81
C LEU A 407 0.03 -18.12 17.94
N GLY A 408 -1.09 -17.43 18.14
CA GLY A 408 -1.20 -16.29 19.05
C GLY A 408 -0.93 -14.95 18.38
N ASN A 409 -1.34 -13.85 19.02
CA ASN A 409 -1.08 -12.47 18.55
C ASN A 409 -1.53 -12.19 17.10
N GLY A 410 -2.65 -12.75 16.67
CA GLY A 410 -3.14 -12.59 15.29
C GLY A 410 -2.37 -13.41 14.24
N LEU A 411 -1.38 -14.20 14.62
CA LEU A 411 -0.56 -14.97 13.70
C LEU A 411 -1.25 -16.28 13.33
N TRP A 412 -1.40 -16.53 12.03
CA TRP A 412 -1.93 -17.75 11.45
C TRP A 412 -0.96 -18.32 10.42
N THR A 413 -0.76 -19.63 10.43
CA THR A 413 -0.08 -20.29 9.31
C THR A 413 -1.00 -20.32 8.08
N PRO A 414 -0.42 -20.34 6.86
CA PRO A 414 -1.20 -20.51 5.63
C PRO A 414 -2.14 -21.70 5.67
N GLY A 415 -3.34 -21.53 5.13
CA GLY A 415 -4.33 -22.58 4.92
C GLY A 415 -4.61 -22.84 3.44
N ILE A 416 -4.76 -24.08 3.06
CA ILE A 416 -5.17 -24.49 1.71
C ILE A 416 -6.30 -25.48 1.83
N ARG A 417 -7.45 -25.16 1.24
CA ARG A 417 -8.60 -26.06 1.17
C ARG A 417 -8.85 -26.53 -0.26
N ALA A 418 -9.41 -27.71 -0.40
CA ALA A 418 -9.88 -28.25 -1.67
C ALA A 418 -11.36 -28.70 -1.56
N GLY A 419 -11.97 -29.04 -2.70
CA GLY A 419 -13.40 -29.41 -2.75
C GLY A 419 -14.33 -28.19 -2.83
N VAL A 420 -13.82 -27.00 -3.06
CA VAL A 420 -14.62 -25.77 -3.27
C VAL A 420 -15.38 -25.90 -4.59
N VAL A 421 -16.70 -25.73 -4.55
CA VAL A 421 -17.55 -25.82 -5.73
C VAL A 421 -18.08 -24.43 -6.13
N PRO A 422 -18.34 -24.19 -7.43
CA PRO A 422 -18.93 -22.93 -7.89
C PRO A 422 -20.25 -22.64 -7.17
N GLY A 423 -20.38 -21.40 -6.66
CA GLY A 423 -21.56 -20.94 -5.92
C GLY A 423 -21.53 -21.25 -4.43
N SER A 424 -20.53 -22.01 -3.92
CA SER A 424 -20.38 -22.21 -2.48
C SER A 424 -20.00 -20.92 -1.75
N GLU A 425 -20.16 -20.90 -0.44
CA GLU A 425 -19.81 -19.73 0.38
C GLU A 425 -18.35 -19.35 0.18
N PHE A 426 -17.43 -20.31 0.23
CA PHE A 426 -16.00 -19.99 0.08
C PHE A 426 -15.67 -19.49 -1.33
N HIS A 427 -16.32 -20.01 -2.37
CA HIS A 427 -16.13 -19.52 -3.74
C HIS A 427 -16.53 -18.05 -3.90
N LEU A 428 -17.56 -17.57 -3.20
CA LEU A 428 -18.13 -16.24 -3.35
C LEU A 428 -17.67 -15.23 -2.30
N THR A 429 -17.03 -15.68 -1.21
CA THR A 429 -16.68 -14.81 -0.08
C THR A 429 -15.18 -14.54 -0.03
N GLU A 430 -14.82 -13.27 0.04
CA GLU A 430 -13.48 -12.82 0.39
C GLU A 430 -13.33 -12.85 1.92
N TYR A 431 -12.38 -13.65 2.42
CA TYR A 431 -12.14 -13.78 3.87
C TYR A 431 -11.06 -12.85 4.39
N PHE A 432 -10.23 -12.30 3.52
CA PHE A 432 -9.16 -11.36 3.85
C PHE A 432 -8.18 -11.90 4.90
N ALA A 433 -7.81 -13.16 4.76
CA ALA A 433 -7.01 -13.96 5.68
C ALA A 433 -6.12 -14.93 4.89
N PRO A 434 -5.11 -15.56 5.51
CA PRO A 434 -4.17 -16.45 4.81
C PRO A 434 -4.77 -17.82 4.47
N VAL A 435 -5.81 -17.83 3.60
CA VAL A 435 -6.51 -19.04 3.18
C VAL A 435 -6.99 -18.98 1.73
#